data_70d1a0119e231b14619b403a0e52fb6a
#
_entry.id   70d1a0119e231b14619b403a0e52fb6a
#
_cell.length_a   1.000
_cell.length_b   1.000
_cell.length_c   1.000
_cell.angle_alpha   90.00
_cell.angle_beta   90.00
_cell.angle_gamma   90.00
#
_symmetry.space_group_name_H-M   'P 1'
#
loop_
_entity.id
_entity.type
_entity.pdbx_description
1 polymer ?
#
loop_
_entity_poly.entity_id
_entity_poly.type
_entity_poly.pdbx_seq_one_letter_code
_entity_poly.pdbx_strand_id
1 'polypeptide(L)'
;HTAYRRQRQMCIRDRNYCMLNKKDFLKYASTLAFPIMLQNLIGTLVNIADTVMLGYVSQTAMSASSLANQYTFILFCLYYGMATGTSVLCAQYWGKGDKKTVEKILGLAERISLIISLIFFVISFTMPTAIMKIFTNSPDTIAAGSEYLKVISFSFLFMGFSQIFMSSLRSIGKIMLPSVTYIVSLCVNVLCNASFIFGLFGLPKLGVTGVALGTVIARISE
;
A
#
# COMPACT_ATOMS: atom_id res chain seq x y z
N HIS A 1 -16.06 48.63 -16.35
CA HIS A 1 -14.70 48.55 -16.94
C HIS A 1 -13.62 48.03 -15.96
N THR A 2 -13.75 48.21 -14.64
CA THR A 2 -12.77 47.81 -13.64
C THR A 2 -12.80 46.31 -13.29
N ALA A 3 -13.96 45.68 -13.28
CA ALA A 3 -14.11 44.25 -13.02
C ALA A 3 -13.49 43.40 -14.15
N TYR A 4 -13.69 43.79 -15.40
CA TYR A 4 -13.13 43.09 -16.56
C TYR A 4 -11.59 43.22 -16.64
N ARG A 5 -11.04 44.36 -16.19
CA ARG A 5 -9.60 44.56 -16.07
C ARG A 5 -8.98 43.71 -14.96
N ARG A 6 -9.64 43.56 -13.81
CA ARG A 6 -9.22 42.68 -12.72
C ARG A 6 -9.26 41.23 -13.15
N GLN A 7 -10.29 40.79 -13.82
CA GLN A 7 -10.44 39.44 -14.33
C GLN A 7 -9.36 39.10 -15.36
N ARG A 8 -9.04 40.04 -16.26
CA ARG A 8 -7.97 39.90 -17.25
C ARG A 8 -6.56 39.86 -16.60
N GLN A 9 -6.33 40.66 -15.57
CA GLN A 9 -5.06 40.64 -14.80
C GLN A 9 -4.94 39.36 -13.97
N MET A 10 -6.03 38.84 -13.45
CA MET A 10 -6.08 37.54 -12.75
C MET A 10 -5.75 36.38 -13.71
N CYS A 11 -6.36 36.35 -14.89
CA CYS A 11 -6.04 35.35 -15.93
C CYS A 11 -4.62 35.47 -16.47
N ILE A 12 -4.03 36.68 -16.56
CA ILE A 12 -2.62 36.83 -16.97
C ILE A 12 -1.67 36.41 -15.86
N ARG A 13 -2.00 36.70 -14.62
CA ARG A 13 -1.23 36.23 -13.44
C ARG A 13 -1.27 34.72 -13.31
N ASP A 14 -2.43 34.11 -13.49
CA ASP A 14 -2.62 32.66 -13.46
C ASP A 14 -1.91 31.97 -14.65
N ARG A 15 -1.86 32.64 -15.82
CA ARG A 15 -1.11 32.14 -16.98
C ARG A 15 0.41 32.19 -16.78
N ASN A 16 0.92 33.17 -16.04
CA ASN A 16 2.35 33.23 -15.70
C ASN A 16 2.73 32.21 -14.60
N TYR A 17 1.80 31.83 -13.73
CA TYR A 17 1.98 30.70 -12.80
C TYR A 17 1.84 29.35 -13.52
N CYS A 18 1.11 29.28 -14.63
CA CYS A 18 0.98 28.04 -15.42
C CYS A 18 2.15 27.81 -16.39
N MET A 19 3.02 28.78 -16.58
CA MET A 19 4.26 28.65 -17.36
C MET A 19 5.46 28.36 -16.44
N LEU A 20 5.38 27.30 -15.61
CA LEU A 20 6.58 26.64 -15.13
C LEU A 20 7.43 26.33 -16.36
N ASN A 21 8.63 26.93 -16.44
CA ASN A 21 9.57 26.61 -17.50
C ASN A 21 9.66 25.07 -17.58
N LYS A 22 9.54 24.51 -18.77
CA LYS A 22 9.51 23.04 -19.00
C LYS A 22 10.66 22.33 -18.25
N LYS A 23 11.81 23.00 -18.12
CA LYS A 23 12.95 22.50 -17.34
C LYS A 23 12.68 22.44 -15.84
N ASP A 24 12.05 23.47 -15.28
CA ASP A 24 11.72 23.52 -13.84
C ASP A 24 10.63 22.53 -13.47
N PHE A 25 9.63 22.38 -14.36
CA PHE A 25 8.59 21.34 -14.22
C PHE A 25 9.21 19.94 -14.24
N LEU A 26 10.07 19.64 -15.23
CA LEU A 26 10.72 18.34 -15.33
C LEU A 26 11.63 18.06 -14.12
N LYS A 27 12.38 19.06 -13.66
CA LYS A 27 13.21 18.94 -12.47
C LYS A 27 12.37 18.65 -11.23
N TYR A 28 11.26 19.37 -11.03
CA TYR A 28 10.34 19.14 -9.91
C TYR A 28 9.70 17.76 -10.01
N ALA A 29 9.15 17.40 -11.18
CA ALA A 29 8.53 16.10 -11.42
C ALA A 29 9.50 14.94 -11.19
N SER A 30 10.76 15.05 -11.67
CA SER A 30 11.77 13.99 -11.45
C SER A 30 12.17 13.88 -9.98
N THR A 31 12.28 14.98 -9.25
CA THR A 31 12.58 14.96 -7.81
C THR A 31 11.50 14.23 -7.01
N LEU A 32 10.23 14.31 -7.46
CA LEU A 32 9.12 13.60 -6.84
C LEU A 32 9.02 12.15 -7.31
N ALA A 33 9.16 11.93 -8.62
CA ALA A 33 8.93 10.62 -9.23
C ALA A 33 10.05 9.62 -8.92
N PHE A 34 11.31 10.05 -8.92
CA PHE A 34 12.46 9.18 -8.75
C PHE A 34 12.45 8.39 -7.41
N PRO A 35 12.23 9.03 -6.24
CA PRO A 35 12.13 8.30 -4.98
C PRO A 35 10.99 7.27 -4.98
N ILE A 36 9.82 7.63 -5.56
CA ILE A 36 8.66 6.74 -5.62
C ILE A 36 8.93 5.55 -6.54
N MET A 37 9.57 5.78 -7.70
CA MET A 37 9.97 4.71 -8.61
C MET A 37 10.97 3.75 -7.95
N LEU A 38 11.96 4.29 -7.24
CA LEU A 38 12.95 3.49 -6.53
C LEU A 38 12.32 2.64 -5.42
N GLN A 39 11.37 3.21 -4.65
CA GLN A 39 10.59 2.48 -3.65
C GLN A 39 9.82 1.31 -4.27
N ASN A 40 9.11 1.55 -5.38
CA ASN A 40 8.34 0.51 -6.05
C ASN A 40 9.24 -0.59 -6.59
N LEU A 41 10.42 -0.23 -7.12
CA LEU A 41 11.42 -1.20 -7.59
C LEU A 41 11.92 -2.07 -6.42
N ILE A 42 12.32 -1.45 -5.31
CA ILE A 42 12.79 -2.18 -4.12
C ILE A 42 11.67 -3.08 -3.57
N GLY A 43 10.44 -2.57 -3.48
CA GLY A 43 9.29 -3.36 -3.03
C GLY A 43 9.02 -4.57 -3.92
N THR A 44 9.15 -4.42 -5.24
CA THR A 44 9.02 -5.54 -6.19
C THR A 44 10.13 -6.58 -6.00
N LEU A 45 11.37 -6.14 -5.81
CA LEU A 45 12.50 -7.04 -5.53
C LEU A 45 12.31 -7.81 -4.21
N VAL A 46 11.80 -7.17 -3.18
CA VAL A 46 11.47 -7.83 -1.90
C VAL A 46 10.36 -8.88 -2.09
N ASN A 47 9.30 -8.57 -2.83
CA ASN A 47 8.23 -9.53 -3.12
C ASN A 47 8.74 -10.75 -3.91
N ILE A 48 9.69 -10.54 -4.84
CA ILE A 48 10.36 -11.63 -5.56
C ILE A 48 11.20 -12.46 -4.58
N ALA A 49 11.97 -11.81 -3.72
CA ALA A 49 12.78 -12.49 -2.72
C ALA A 49 11.92 -13.34 -1.76
N ASP A 50 10.80 -12.82 -1.28
CA ASP A 50 9.84 -13.55 -0.44
C ASP A 50 9.30 -14.80 -1.15
N THR A 51 8.96 -14.66 -2.43
CA THR A 51 8.49 -15.80 -3.26
C THR A 51 9.57 -16.86 -3.43
N VAL A 52 10.80 -16.44 -3.71
CA VAL A 52 11.95 -17.35 -3.83
C VAL A 52 12.24 -18.05 -2.48
N MET A 53 12.21 -17.31 -1.38
CA MET A 53 12.41 -17.86 -0.04
C MET A 53 11.34 -18.92 0.31
N LEU A 54 10.07 -18.69 -0.06
CA LEU A 54 9.02 -19.69 0.09
C LEU A 54 9.23 -20.91 -0.80
N GLY A 55 9.82 -20.76 -1.98
CA GLY A 55 10.21 -21.86 -2.86
C GLY A 55 11.18 -22.84 -2.21
N TYR A 56 12.06 -22.37 -1.32
CA TYR A 56 12.97 -23.24 -0.54
C TYR A 56 12.24 -24.06 0.56
N VAL A 57 11.06 -23.62 0.99
CA VAL A 57 10.25 -24.36 1.98
C VAL A 57 9.52 -25.51 1.30
N SER A 58 8.69 -25.23 0.32
CA SER A 58 8.04 -26.22 -0.55
C SER A 58 7.36 -25.53 -1.76
N GLN A 59 7.20 -26.27 -2.83
CA GLN A 59 6.47 -25.81 -4.02
C GLN A 59 4.98 -25.53 -3.71
N THR A 60 4.39 -26.35 -2.83
CA THR A 60 3.01 -26.14 -2.35
C THR A 60 2.86 -24.83 -1.57
N ALA A 61 3.85 -24.52 -0.71
CA ALA A 61 3.88 -23.28 0.05
C ALA A 61 3.93 -22.04 -0.86
N MET A 62 4.80 -22.09 -1.87
CA MET A 62 4.93 -21.01 -2.86
C MET A 62 3.64 -20.82 -3.67
N SER A 63 3.01 -21.91 -4.12
CA SER A 63 1.76 -21.87 -4.85
C SER A 63 0.61 -21.32 -3.99
N ALA A 64 0.51 -21.79 -2.75
CA ALA A 64 -0.50 -21.38 -1.79
C ALA A 64 -0.44 -19.88 -1.47
N SER A 65 0.76 -19.36 -1.18
CA SER A 65 0.97 -17.93 -0.91
C SER A 65 0.69 -17.07 -2.14
N SER A 66 1.10 -17.53 -3.34
CA SER A 66 0.85 -16.82 -4.59
C SER A 66 -0.64 -16.67 -4.88
N LEU A 67 -1.44 -17.72 -4.68
CA LEU A 67 -2.89 -17.67 -4.85
C LEU A 67 -3.58 -16.81 -3.78
N ALA A 68 -3.15 -16.88 -2.53
CA ALA A 68 -3.67 -16.01 -1.47
C ALA A 68 -3.33 -14.53 -1.73
N ASN A 69 -2.18 -14.24 -2.34
CA ASN A 69 -1.80 -12.90 -2.75
C ASN A 69 -2.67 -12.35 -3.89
N GLN A 70 -3.26 -13.18 -4.76
CA GLN A 70 -4.24 -12.73 -5.74
C GLN A 70 -5.49 -12.14 -5.06
N TYR A 71 -5.97 -12.75 -3.98
CA TYR A 71 -7.06 -12.21 -3.19
C TYR A 71 -6.67 -10.88 -2.51
N THR A 72 -5.48 -10.82 -1.92
CA THR A 72 -4.94 -9.58 -1.32
C THR A 72 -4.80 -8.47 -2.36
N PHE A 73 -4.45 -8.81 -3.61
CA PHE A 73 -4.34 -7.86 -4.71
C PHE A 73 -5.66 -7.21 -5.07
N ILE A 74 -6.77 -7.95 -5.00
CA ILE A 74 -8.12 -7.36 -5.21
C ILE A 74 -8.38 -6.27 -4.18
N LEU A 75 -8.09 -6.53 -2.91
CA LEU A 75 -8.22 -5.55 -1.83
C LEU A 75 -7.29 -4.35 -2.04
N PHE A 76 -6.05 -4.60 -2.46
CA PHE A 76 -5.09 -3.55 -2.80
C PHE A 76 -5.61 -2.63 -3.91
N CYS A 77 -6.24 -3.17 -4.96
CA CYS A 77 -6.84 -2.37 -6.04
C CYS A 77 -7.95 -1.46 -5.54
N LEU A 78 -8.79 -1.92 -4.60
CA LEU A 78 -9.82 -1.09 -3.97
C LEU A 78 -9.20 0.08 -3.19
N TYR A 79 -8.20 -0.19 -2.37
CA TYR A 79 -7.50 0.86 -1.63
C TYR A 79 -6.75 1.82 -2.54
N TYR A 80 -6.14 1.32 -3.61
CA TYR A 80 -5.44 2.16 -4.58
C TYR A 80 -6.38 3.15 -5.28
N GLY A 81 -7.57 2.69 -5.65
CA GLY A 81 -8.61 3.56 -6.22
C GLY A 81 -9.06 4.64 -5.23
N MET A 82 -9.33 4.27 -3.98
CA MET A 82 -9.72 5.21 -2.92
C MET A 82 -8.59 6.19 -2.61
N ALA A 83 -7.36 5.72 -2.47
CA ALA A 83 -6.19 6.55 -2.20
C ALA A 83 -5.95 7.56 -3.31
N THR A 84 -6.09 7.15 -4.57
CA THR A 84 -5.95 8.05 -5.72
C THR A 84 -7.01 9.15 -5.71
N GLY A 85 -8.28 8.80 -5.53
CA GLY A 85 -9.37 9.79 -5.44
C GLY A 85 -9.18 10.76 -4.27
N THR A 86 -8.85 10.24 -3.09
CA THR A 86 -8.57 11.04 -1.89
C THR A 86 -7.39 11.98 -2.11
N SER A 87 -6.31 11.51 -2.73
CA SER A 87 -5.11 12.30 -3.01
C SER A 87 -5.39 13.50 -3.91
N VAL A 88 -6.20 13.32 -4.95
CA VAL A 88 -6.58 14.42 -5.87
C VAL A 88 -7.35 15.50 -5.11
N LEU A 89 -8.33 15.11 -4.31
CA LEU A 89 -9.10 16.06 -3.51
C LEU A 89 -8.23 16.76 -2.46
N CYS A 90 -7.39 16.00 -1.74
CA CYS A 90 -6.46 16.56 -0.75
C CYS A 90 -5.51 17.59 -1.40
N ALA A 91 -4.94 17.31 -2.56
CA ALA A 91 -4.07 18.24 -3.26
C ALA A 91 -4.80 19.55 -3.67
N GLN A 92 -6.05 19.45 -4.15
CA GLN A 92 -6.84 20.62 -4.55
C GLN A 92 -7.17 21.53 -3.37
N TYR A 93 -7.66 20.97 -2.25
CA TYR A 93 -8.02 21.76 -1.08
C TYR A 93 -6.78 22.24 -0.31
N TRP A 94 -5.69 21.48 -0.31
CA TRP A 94 -4.41 21.91 0.22
C TRP A 94 -3.87 23.15 -0.53
N GLY A 95 -3.95 23.14 -1.87
CA GLY A 95 -3.59 24.29 -2.71
C GLY A 95 -4.43 25.54 -2.46
N LYS A 96 -5.67 25.38 -1.99
CA LYS A 96 -6.56 26.48 -1.55
C LYS A 96 -6.27 26.96 -0.12
N GLY A 97 -5.43 26.24 0.64
CA GLY A 97 -5.15 26.53 2.05
C GLY A 97 -6.23 26.03 3.01
N ASP A 98 -7.24 25.29 2.54
CA ASP A 98 -8.35 24.78 3.37
C ASP A 98 -7.98 23.43 4.00
N LYS A 99 -7.20 23.50 5.08
CA LYS A 99 -6.75 22.32 5.84
C LYS A 99 -7.91 21.56 6.48
N LYS A 100 -8.96 22.26 6.93
CA LYS A 100 -10.12 21.62 7.58
C LYS A 100 -10.87 20.69 6.64
N THR A 101 -11.01 21.08 5.37
CA THR A 101 -11.64 20.22 4.35
C THR A 101 -10.73 19.03 4.02
N VAL A 102 -9.41 19.20 3.96
CA VAL A 102 -8.47 18.08 3.78
C VAL A 102 -8.62 17.03 4.90
N GLU A 103 -8.67 17.46 6.16
CA GLU A 103 -8.87 16.57 7.31
C GLU A 103 -10.20 15.80 7.24
N LYS A 104 -11.28 16.48 6.82
CA LYS A 104 -12.59 15.82 6.63
C LYS A 104 -12.58 14.79 5.52
N ILE A 105 -11.95 15.10 4.38
CA ILE A 105 -11.84 14.17 3.25
C ILE A 105 -11.03 12.94 3.67
N LEU A 106 -9.88 13.15 4.32
CA LEU A 106 -9.04 12.08 4.81
C LEU A 106 -9.80 11.21 5.83
N GLY A 107 -10.42 11.83 6.84
CA GLY A 107 -11.18 11.10 7.84
C GLY A 107 -12.37 10.30 7.28
N LEU A 108 -13.03 10.79 6.22
CA LEU A 108 -14.08 10.05 5.53
C LEU A 108 -13.51 8.83 4.78
N ALA A 109 -12.43 9.04 4.03
CA ALA A 109 -11.77 7.97 3.29
C ALA A 109 -11.25 6.86 4.23
N GLU A 110 -10.66 7.23 5.37
CA GLU A 110 -10.18 6.28 6.39
C GLU A 110 -11.32 5.46 7.01
N ARG A 111 -12.46 6.08 7.29
CA ARG A 111 -13.64 5.35 7.80
C ARG A 111 -14.16 4.33 6.79
N ILE A 112 -14.24 4.71 5.52
CA ILE A 112 -14.68 3.80 4.45
C ILE A 112 -13.67 2.66 4.29
N SER A 113 -12.37 2.96 4.31
CA SER A 113 -11.33 1.94 4.21
C SER A 113 -11.37 0.95 5.38
N LEU A 114 -11.63 1.43 6.58
CA LEU A 114 -11.76 0.59 7.78
C LEU A 114 -12.94 -0.38 7.66
N ILE A 115 -14.08 0.07 7.13
CA ILE A 115 -15.25 -0.78 6.88
C ILE A 115 -14.89 -1.88 5.86
N ILE A 116 -14.24 -1.52 4.75
CA ILE A 116 -13.80 -2.48 3.74
C ILE A 116 -12.79 -3.47 4.33
N SER A 117 -11.80 -2.96 5.08
CA SER A 117 -10.82 -3.78 5.79
C SER A 117 -11.48 -4.81 6.69
N LEU A 118 -12.46 -4.38 7.48
CA LEU A 118 -13.16 -5.24 8.43
C LEU A 118 -13.96 -6.33 7.70
N ILE A 119 -14.63 -5.99 6.60
CA ILE A 119 -15.37 -6.97 5.77
C ILE A 119 -14.40 -8.01 5.24
N PHE A 120 -13.30 -7.60 4.61
CA PHE A 120 -12.31 -8.53 4.07
C PHE A 120 -11.63 -9.35 5.16
N PHE A 121 -11.32 -8.75 6.30
CA PHE A 121 -10.78 -9.46 7.47
C PHE A 121 -11.73 -10.57 7.93
N VAL A 122 -13.00 -10.24 8.19
CA VAL A 122 -14.00 -11.21 8.67
C VAL A 122 -14.17 -12.36 7.68
N ILE A 123 -14.31 -12.07 6.38
CA ILE A 123 -14.46 -13.10 5.34
C ILE A 123 -13.21 -13.99 5.29
N SER A 124 -12.00 -13.40 5.30
CA SER A 124 -10.75 -14.16 5.21
C SER A 124 -10.46 -14.99 6.45
N PHE A 125 -10.87 -14.51 7.61
CA PHE A 125 -10.65 -15.19 8.88
C PHE A 125 -11.67 -16.35 9.09
N THR A 126 -12.95 -16.13 8.74
CA THR A 126 -14.02 -17.10 8.96
C THR A 126 -14.11 -18.17 7.86
N MET A 127 -13.86 -17.78 6.59
CA MET A 127 -14.05 -18.65 5.43
C MET A 127 -12.82 -18.75 4.51
N PRO A 128 -11.60 -18.92 5.02
CA PRO A 128 -10.37 -18.91 4.19
C PRO A 128 -10.36 -20.06 3.18
N THR A 129 -10.88 -21.22 3.58
CA THR A 129 -10.97 -22.41 2.71
C THR A 129 -11.92 -22.17 1.52
N ALA A 130 -13.02 -21.46 1.73
CA ALA A 130 -13.94 -21.13 0.65
C ALA A 130 -13.29 -20.18 -0.36
N ILE A 131 -12.52 -19.19 0.12
CA ILE A 131 -11.76 -18.28 -0.74
C ILE A 131 -10.72 -19.07 -1.57
N MET A 132 -9.94 -19.94 -0.93
CA MET A 132 -8.92 -20.73 -1.62
C MET A 132 -9.49 -21.68 -2.66
N LYS A 133 -10.68 -22.24 -2.43
CA LYS A 133 -11.38 -23.09 -3.40
C LYS A 133 -11.80 -22.36 -4.69
N ILE A 134 -11.90 -21.03 -4.67
CA ILE A 134 -12.15 -20.23 -5.89
C ILE A 134 -10.92 -20.27 -6.82
N PHE A 135 -9.72 -20.36 -6.25
CA PHE A 135 -8.48 -20.26 -7.00
C PHE A 135 -7.84 -21.62 -7.34
N THR A 136 -8.12 -22.68 -6.57
CA THR A 136 -7.50 -23.99 -6.77
C THR A 136 -8.36 -25.14 -6.26
N ASN A 137 -8.17 -26.33 -6.88
CA ASN A 137 -8.79 -27.59 -6.46
C ASN A 137 -7.82 -28.53 -5.71
N SER A 138 -6.55 -28.15 -5.56
CA SER A 138 -5.55 -28.97 -4.87
C SER A 138 -5.76 -28.91 -3.35
N PRO A 139 -6.03 -30.05 -2.67
CA PRO A 139 -6.29 -30.07 -1.22
C PRO A 139 -5.14 -29.51 -0.40
N ASP A 140 -3.89 -29.88 -0.76
CA ASP A 140 -2.68 -29.45 -0.04
C ASP A 140 -2.47 -27.93 -0.15
N THR A 141 -2.70 -27.39 -1.35
CA THR A 141 -2.59 -25.95 -1.59
C THR A 141 -3.70 -25.17 -0.88
N ILE A 142 -4.93 -25.74 -0.80
CA ILE A 142 -6.03 -25.13 -0.05
C ILE A 142 -5.72 -25.09 1.44
N ALA A 143 -5.18 -26.17 2.01
CA ALA A 143 -4.83 -26.25 3.42
C ALA A 143 -3.77 -25.19 3.77
N ALA A 144 -2.63 -25.20 3.07
CA ALA A 144 -1.54 -24.23 3.31
C ALA A 144 -1.97 -22.76 3.05
N GLY A 145 -2.75 -22.53 1.98
CA GLY A 145 -3.26 -21.20 1.65
C GLY A 145 -4.30 -20.67 2.64
N SER A 146 -5.09 -21.55 3.23
CA SER A 146 -6.07 -21.19 4.27
C SER A 146 -5.38 -20.72 5.55
N GLU A 147 -4.30 -21.39 5.97
CA GLU A 147 -3.51 -20.97 7.12
C GLU A 147 -2.83 -19.63 6.86
N TYR A 148 -2.21 -19.47 5.70
CA TYR A 148 -1.61 -18.21 5.28
C TYR A 148 -2.62 -17.08 5.29
N LEU A 149 -3.81 -17.28 4.68
CA LEU A 149 -4.84 -16.26 4.53
C LEU A 149 -5.41 -15.82 5.89
N LYS A 150 -5.58 -16.75 6.85
CA LYS A 150 -6.00 -16.42 8.21
C LYS A 150 -5.03 -15.46 8.89
N VAL A 151 -3.74 -15.71 8.77
CA VAL A 151 -2.72 -14.88 9.42
C VAL A 151 -2.59 -13.54 8.71
N ILE A 152 -2.48 -13.53 7.38
CA ILE A 152 -2.30 -12.29 6.62
C ILE A 152 -3.53 -11.37 6.70
N SER A 153 -4.72 -11.90 6.99
CA SER A 153 -5.95 -11.11 7.13
C SER A 153 -5.84 -10.00 8.17
N PHE A 154 -5.04 -10.20 9.23
CA PHE A 154 -4.76 -9.14 10.21
C PHE A 154 -4.07 -7.93 9.59
N SER A 155 -3.25 -8.12 8.55
CA SER A 155 -2.61 -7.02 7.85
C SER A 155 -3.60 -6.13 7.09
N PHE A 156 -4.77 -6.64 6.73
CA PHE A 156 -5.78 -5.88 5.98
C PHE A 156 -6.31 -4.68 6.76
N LEU A 157 -6.38 -4.78 8.09
CA LEU A 157 -6.84 -3.70 8.96
C LEU A 157 -5.90 -2.47 8.90
N PHE A 158 -4.61 -2.71 8.74
CA PHE A 158 -3.59 -1.66 8.68
C PHE A 158 -3.34 -1.18 7.25
N MET A 159 -3.48 -2.08 6.27
CA MET A 159 -3.16 -1.82 4.86
C MET A 159 -3.97 -0.67 4.26
N GLY A 160 -5.28 -0.59 4.57
CA GLY A 160 -6.15 0.48 4.06
C GLY A 160 -5.76 1.84 4.62
N PHE A 161 -5.51 1.90 5.93
CA PHE A 161 -5.08 3.10 6.63
C PHE A 161 -3.75 3.63 6.04
N SER A 162 -2.72 2.80 6.04
CA SER A 162 -1.40 3.17 5.51
C SER A 162 -1.48 3.66 4.06
N GLN A 163 -2.19 2.94 3.20
CA GLN A 163 -2.27 3.27 1.78
C GLN A 163 -2.91 4.63 1.52
N ILE A 164 -4.03 4.96 2.19
CA ILE A 164 -4.74 6.23 2.02
C ILE A 164 -3.94 7.38 2.63
N PHE A 165 -3.46 7.20 3.85
CA PHE A 165 -2.72 8.21 4.58
C PHE A 165 -1.42 8.59 3.87
N MET A 166 -0.60 7.59 3.50
CA MET A 166 0.67 7.80 2.82
C MET A 166 0.50 8.42 1.42
N SER A 167 -0.54 8.01 0.68
CA SER A 167 -0.87 8.61 -0.61
C SER A 167 -1.28 10.08 -0.47
N SER A 168 -2.07 10.41 0.54
CA SER A 168 -2.49 11.79 0.82
C SER A 168 -1.31 12.67 1.23
N LEU A 169 -0.36 12.16 2.03
CA LEU A 169 0.87 12.89 2.36
C LEU A 169 1.72 13.20 1.13
N ARG A 170 1.86 12.24 0.22
CA ARG A 170 2.57 12.45 -1.05
C ARG A 170 1.90 13.53 -1.89
N SER A 171 0.57 13.58 -1.92
CA SER A 171 -0.20 14.54 -2.72
C SER A 171 -0.04 15.99 -2.26
N ILE A 172 0.26 16.21 -0.97
CA ILE A 172 0.53 17.53 -0.39
C ILE A 172 2.03 17.88 -0.36
N GLY A 173 2.86 17.08 -1.06
CA GLY A 173 4.31 17.31 -1.19
C GLY A 173 5.17 16.78 -0.04
N LYS A 174 4.58 16.12 0.96
CA LYS A 174 5.32 15.48 2.07
C LYS A 174 5.76 14.07 1.69
N ILE A 175 6.85 13.93 0.91
CA ILE A 175 7.28 12.63 0.35
C ILE A 175 8.22 11.89 1.30
N MET A 176 9.00 12.60 2.09
CA MET A 176 10.05 11.98 2.94
C MET A 176 9.46 11.03 3.97
N LEU A 177 8.37 11.41 4.64
CA LEU A 177 7.75 10.57 5.67
C LEU A 177 7.27 9.23 5.10
N PRO A 178 6.41 9.20 4.05
CA PRO A 178 6.01 7.94 3.41
C PRO A 178 7.18 7.11 2.90
N SER A 179 8.26 7.77 2.42
CA SER A 179 9.43 7.07 1.90
C SER A 179 10.22 6.36 2.99
N VAL A 180 10.49 7.04 4.09
CA VAL A 180 11.22 6.45 5.23
C VAL A 180 10.41 5.33 5.87
N THR A 181 9.12 5.57 6.12
CA THR A 181 8.23 4.56 6.69
C THR A 181 8.18 3.30 5.83
N TYR A 182 8.06 3.45 4.51
CA TYR A 182 8.04 2.32 3.58
C TYR A 182 9.36 1.51 3.61
N ILE A 183 10.51 2.20 3.62
CA ILE A 183 11.82 1.52 3.70
C ILE A 183 11.97 0.77 5.02
N VAL A 184 11.57 1.38 6.14
CA VAL A 184 11.60 0.72 7.45
C VAL A 184 10.71 -0.52 7.45
N SER A 185 9.48 -0.42 6.95
CA SER A 185 8.55 -1.54 6.82
C SER A 185 9.11 -2.67 5.96
N LEU A 186 9.78 -2.36 4.84
CA LEU A 186 10.45 -3.36 4.00
C LEU A 186 11.61 -4.05 4.74
N CYS A 187 12.44 -3.31 5.46
CA CYS A 187 13.52 -3.90 6.26
C CYS A 187 12.97 -4.85 7.34
N VAL A 188 11.92 -4.43 8.05
CA VAL A 188 11.23 -5.26 9.04
C VAL A 188 10.66 -6.52 8.39
N ASN A 189 10.00 -6.38 7.23
CA ASN A 189 9.44 -7.51 6.48
C ASN A 189 10.52 -8.55 6.14
N VAL A 190 11.61 -8.13 5.50
CA VAL A 190 12.71 -9.03 5.10
C VAL A 190 13.35 -9.72 6.31
N LEU A 191 13.61 -8.97 7.38
CA LEU A 191 14.20 -9.52 8.59
C LEU A 191 13.28 -10.55 9.28
N CYS A 192 11.99 -10.24 9.40
CA CYS A 192 11.01 -11.15 9.97
C CYS A 192 10.83 -12.40 9.11
N ASN A 193 10.69 -12.25 7.79
CA ASN A 193 10.54 -13.37 6.87
C ASN A 193 11.76 -14.29 6.91
N ALA A 194 12.98 -13.74 6.85
CA ALA A 194 14.22 -14.52 6.98
C ALA A 194 14.28 -15.25 8.34
N SER A 195 13.90 -14.57 9.42
CA SER A 195 13.93 -15.16 10.77
C SER A 195 12.95 -16.33 10.91
N PHE A 196 11.72 -16.21 10.40
CA PHE A 196 10.69 -17.24 10.51
C PHE A 196 10.87 -18.38 9.49
N ILE A 197 11.49 -18.15 8.34
CA ILE A 197 11.73 -19.18 7.34
C ILE A 197 12.94 -20.02 7.72
N PHE A 198 14.06 -19.37 8.05
CA PHE A 198 15.32 -20.06 8.33
C PHE A 198 15.50 -20.43 9.81
N GLY A 199 14.62 -19.92 10.69
CA GLY A 199 14.74 -20.16 12.15
C GLY A 199 15.91 -19.42 12.78
N LEU A 200 16.20 -18.20 12.28
CA LEU A 200 17.24 -17.35 12.86
C LEU A 200 16.85 -16.90 14.27
N PHE A 201 17.83 -16.60 15.11
CA PHE A 201 17.62 -16.15 16.50
C PHE A 201 16.89 -17.16 17.40
N GLY A 202 16.88 -18.46 17.06
CA GLY A 202 16.21 -19.50 17.86
C GLY A 202 14.68 -19.53 17.69
N LEU A 203 14.14 -18.83 16.69
CA LEU A 203 12.72 -18.86 16.38
C LEU A 203 12.31 -20.16 15.68
N PRO A 204 11.10 -20.67 15.91
CA PRO A 204 10.61 -21.86 15.21
C PRO A 204 10.46 -21.59 13.70
N LYS A 205 10.78 -22.60 12.90
CA LYS A 205 10.55 -22.56 11.44
C LYS A 205 9.06 -22.68 11.16
N LEU A 206 8.40 -21.53 10.92
CA LEU A 206 6.97 -21.46 10.70
C LEU A 206 6.57 -21.58 9.22
N GLY A 207 7.53 -21.66 8.30
CA GLY A 207 7.27 -21.82 6.87
C GLY A 207 6.35 -20.72 6.31
N VAL A 208 5.23 -21.13 5.71
CA VAL A 208 4.26 -20.21 5.06
C VAL A 208 3.62 -19.23 6.06
N THR A 209 3.27 -19.72 7.23
CA THR A 209 2.66 -18.91 8.30
C THR A 209 3.64 -17.87 8.83
N GLY A 210 4.94 -18.18 8.82
CA GLY A 210 6.00 -17.25 9.23
C GLY A 210 6.09 -16.03 8.29
N VAL A 211 5.96 -16.22 6.99
CA VAL A 211 5.94 -15.12 6.01
C VAL A 211 4.71 -14.23 6.18
N ALA A 212 3.54 -14.85 6.45
CA ALA A 212 2.33 -14.09 6.75
C ALA A 212 2.51 -13.22 8.02
N LEU A 213 3.08 -13.78 9.09
CA LEU A 213 3.37 -13.04 10.32
C LEU A 213 4.37 -11.91 10.08
N GLY A 214 5.44 -12.15 9.33
CA GLY A 214 6.42 -11.11 8.97
C GLY A 214 5.76 -9.95 8.23
N THR A 215 4.84 -10.24 7.31
CA THR A 215 4.07 -9.21 6.60
C THR A 215 3.14 -8.44 7.54
N VAL A 216 2.47 -9.10 8.49
CA VAL A 216 1.63 -8.42 9.49
C VAL A 216 2.46 -7.49 10.37
N ILE A 217 3.62 -7.95 10.86
CA ILE A 217 4.52 -7.13 11.69
C ILE A 217 5.02 -5.92 10.90
N ALA A 218 5.40 -6.10 9.64
CA ALA A 218 5.82 -5.02 8.76
C ALA A 218 4.70 -3.97 8.56
N ARG A 219 3.45 -4.41 8.38
CA ARG A 219 2.30 -3.49 8.25
C ARG A 219 1.98 -2.74 9.55
N ILE A 220 2.20 -3.35 10.70
CA ILE A 220 2.05 -2.66 12.00
C ILE A 220 3.15 -1.61 12.20
N SER A 221 4.34 -1.85 11.64
CA SER A 221 5.45 -0.89 11.73
C SER A 221 5.31 0.30 10.76
N GLU A 222 4.44 0.21 9.77
CA GLU A 222 4.14 1.24 8.77
C GLU A 222 3.19 2.32 9.32
#